data_dea2efef07ad1eea537c8d8a9a79948a
#
_entry.id   dea2efef07ad1eea537c8d8a9a79948a
#
_cell.length_a   1.000
_cell.length_b   1.000
_cell.length_c   1.000
_cell.angle_alpha   90.00
_cell.angle_beta   90.00
_cell.angle_gamma   90.00
#
_symmetry.space_group_name_H-M   'P 1'
#
loop_
_entity.id
_entity.type
_entity.pdbx_description
1 polymer ?
#
loop_
_entity_poly.entity_id
_entity_poly.type
_entity_poly.pdbx_seq_one_letter_code
_entity_poly.pdbx_strand_id
1 'polypeptide(L)'
;MITEIEAATDGVLRRSSGDPDRSDAFIPSPCVQNHAANLMPLANGDLCCVWFGGTQEGMADISVYFSRLARGSTEWSAAEKLSDDPTRSEQNPVLFPAPDGSLWLMWTAQISGNQDTAMVRRRLSRDNGRSWGPIETLFPAQQGHGIFIRQPIVVLDNGDWLLPVFYCRSSPGRKWNGDDDTSAVKISSDAGRTWTDVDVPGSRGCVHMCIERLTDGSLLALFRSRWADNIYQSRSTDHGRTWSAPTATVLPNNNSSIQFTRLANGHLALVFNDSSAAEATERRLSLYDEIEDDLPPLVAGEAMAREGRTAFWGAPRAPMTLAISSDGGRSWSKRNVEIGDGYCMTNSSRDQTNRELSYPSIKQAADGGLHIAFTFHRRAIKYVRVTEAWAGRAATE
;
A
#
# COMPACT_ATOMS: atom_id res chain seq x y z
N MET A 1 -19.84 -21.00 1.08
CA MET A 1 -18.54 -20.33 0.87
C MET A 1 -18.27 -19.13 1.79
N ILE A 2 -19.17 -18.83 2.73
CA ILE A 2 -18.96 -17.79 3.78
C ILE A 2 -18.06 -18.33 4.91
N THR A 3 -17.91 -19.62 5.01
CA THR A 3 -17.36 -20.36 6.14
C THR A 3 -15.83 -20.39 6.23
N GLU A 4 -15.07 -20.12 5.17
CA GLU A 4 -13.60 -20.23 5.23
C GLU A 4 -12.90 -19.01 5.84
N ILE A 5 -13.39 -17.81 5.60
CA ILE A 5 -12.76 -16.59 6.14
C ILE A 5 -13.10 -16.42 7.62
N GLU A 6 -14.36 -16.62 8.00
CA GLU A 6 -14.80 -16.48 9.39
C GLU A 6 -14.22 -17.54 10.33
N ALA A 7 -14.00 -18.75 9.82
CA ALA A 7 -13.39 -19.83 10.59
C ALA A 7 -11.85 -19.77 10.66
N ALA A 8 -11.19 -18.92 9.86
CA ALA A 8 -9.74 -18.91 9.69
C ALA A 8 -9.05 -17.62 10.15
N THR A 9 -9.79 -16.60 10.64
CA THR A 9 -9.21 -15.35 11.18
C THR A 9 -8.69 -15.49 12.61
N ASP A 10 -7.99 -16.58 12.87
CA ASP A 10 -7.42 -16.91 14.18
C ASP A 10 -5.92 -16.58 14.29
N GLY A 11 -5.32 -16.07 13.23
CA GLY A 11 -3.89 -15.71 13.19
C GLY A 11 -2.93 -16.88 13.03
N VAL A 12 -3.39 -18.11 13.01
CA VAL A 12 -2.54 -19.30 13.01
C VAL A 12 -1.95 -19.55 11.62
N LEU A 13 -0.61 -19.66 11.55
CA LEU A 13 0.09 -20.04 10.33
C LEU A 13 -0.15 -21.52 10.01
N ARG A 14 -0.68 -21.76 8.82
CA ARG A 14 -0.92 -23.10 8.29
C ARG A 14 -0.12 -23.33 7.03
N ARG A 15 0.54 -24.48 6.93
CA ARG A 15 1.15 -24.89 5.66
C ARG A 15 0.05 -25.14 4.63
N SER A 16 0.27 -24.71 3.40
CA SER A 16 -0.63 -25.02 2.30
C SER A 16 -0.61 -26.53 2.01
N SER A 17 -1.78 -27.15 1.87
CA SER A 17 -1.88 -28.59 1.62
C SER A 17 -1.30 -28.99 0.26
N GLY A 18 -1.30 -28.09 -0.72
CA GLY A 18 -0.78 -28.32 -2.07
C GLY A 18 0.62 -27.78 -2.31
N ASP A 19 1.20 -27.02 -1.37
CA ASP A 19 2.50 -26.36 -1.54
C ASP A 19 3.26 -26.27 -0.19
N PRO A 20 4.18 -27.21 0.10
CA PRO A 20 4.85 -27.29 1.40
C PRO A 20 5.80 -26.10 1.67
N ASP A 21 6.16 -25.32 0.65
CA ASP A 21 7.02 -24.14 0.77
C ASP A 21 6.22 -22.86 0.97
N ARG A 22 4.90 -22.98 1.13
CA ARG A 22 3.98 -21.89 1.42
C ARG A 22 3.29 -22.07 2.76
N SER A 23 3.19 -20.99 3.52
CA SER A 23 2.37 -20.92 4.73
C SER A 23 1.50 -19.66 4.70
N ASP A 24 0.26 -19.80 5.11
CA ASP A 24 -0.76 -18.74 5.07
C ASP A 24 -1.36 -18.54 6.46
N ALA A 25 -1.82 -17.31 6.73
CA ALA A 25 -2.68 -16.97 7.87
C ALA A 25 -3.63 -15.82 7.50
N PHE A 26 -4.76 -15.74 8.18
CA PHE A 26 -5.56 -14.51 8.23
C PHE A 26 -5.30 -13.82 9.56
N ILE A 27 -4.88 -12.55 9.52
CA ILE A 27 -4.56 -11.76 10.71
C ILE A 27 -5.87 -11.43 11.45
N PRO A 28 -5.98 -11.70 12.77
CA PRO A 28 -7.17 -11.38 13.54
C PRO A 28 -7.54 -9.89 13.46
N SER A 29 -8.82 -9.59 13.27
CA SER A 29 -9.33 -8.23 13.28
C SER A 29 -10.76 -8.18 13.81
N PRO A 30 -11.11 -7.14 14.59
CA PRO A 30 -12.49 -6.91 15.05
C PRO A 30 -13.37 -6.19 14.01
N CYS A 31 -12.79 -5.78 12.87
CA CYS A 31 -13.44 -4.90 11.91
C CYS A 31 -14.14 -5.66 10.80
N VAL A 32 -15.28 -5.13 10.33
CA VAL A 32 -16.01 -5.63 9.16
C VAL A 32 -15.17 -5.45 7.90
N GLN A 33 -14.50 -4.30 7.79
CA GLN A 33 -13.59 -3.97 6.70
C GLN A 33 -12.15 -3.88 7.18
N ASN A 34 -11.22 -4.45 6.41
CA ASN A 34 -9.78 -4.43 6.66
C ASN A 34 -9.04 -4.17 5.35
N HIS A 35 -8.13 -3.18 5.34
CA HIS A 35 -7.47 -2.79 4.09
C HIS A 35 -6.07 -2.23 4.30
N ALA A 36 -5.24 -2.27 3.24
CA ALA A 36 -3.95 -1.61 3.12
C ALA A 36 -2.88 -2.10 4.12
N ALA A 37 -2.65 -3.40 4.16
CA ALA A 37 -1.60 -4.00 4.97
C ALA A 37 -0.20 -3.42 4.68
N ASN A 38 0.59 -3.23 5.73
CA ASN A 38 2.01 -2.94 5.64
C ASN A 38 2.78 -3.79 6.66
N LEU A 39 3.69 -4.62 6.15
CA LEU A 39 4.57 -5.48 6.94
C LEU A 39 5.88 -4.78 7.26
N MET A 40 6.42 -5.04 8.45
CA MET A 40 7.75 -4.58 8.86
C MET A 40 8.42 -5.61 9.77
N PRO A 41 9.52 -6.25 9.33
CA PRO A 41 10.38 -7.02 10.21
C PRO A 41 11.16 -6.08 11.14
N LEU A 42 11.22 -6.43 12.42
CA LEU A 42 11.95 -5.67 13.43
C LEU A 42 13.29 -6.34 13.77
N ALA A 43 14.23 -5.56 14.31
CA ALA A 43 15.57 -6.04 14.65
C ALA A 43 15.58 -7.17 15.70
N ASN A 44 14.55 -7.25 16.56
CA ASN A 44 14.39 -8.35 17.53
C ASN A 44 13.88 -9.66 16.89
N GLY A 45 13.60 -9.66 15.58
CA GLY A 45 13.11 -10.81 14.82
C GLY A 45 11.59 -10.95 14.79
N ASP A 46 10.84 -10.06 15.41
CA ASP A 46 9.39 -10.00 15.26
C ASP A 46 9.02 -9.48 13.87
N LEU A 47 7.89 -9.94 13.32
CA LEU A 47 7.26 -9.36 12.14
C LEU A 47 5.98 -8.64 12.58
N CYS A 48 5.87 -7.36 12.22
CA CYS A 48 4.69 -6.56 12.52
C CYS A 48 3.87 -6.30 11.26
N CYS A 49 2.56 -6.21 11.41
CA CYS A 49 1.63 -5.80 10.35
C CYS A 49 0.75 -4.66 10.88
N VAL A 50 0.60 -3.62 10.08
CA VAL A 50 -0.39 -2.56 10.28
C VAL A 50 -1.33 -2.49 9.10
N TRP A 51 -2.59 -2.14 9.36
CA TRP A 51 -3.63 -1.95 8.36
C TRP A 51 -4.65 -0.95 8.88
N PHE A 52 -5.58 -0.54 8.06
CA PHE A 52 -6.74 0.18 8.54
C PHE A 52 -8.01 -0.68 8.49
N GLY A 53 -8.92 -0.44 9.43
CA GLY A 53 -10.17 -1.16 9.53
C GLY A 53 -11.28 -0.31 10.16
N GLY A 54 -12.52 -0.74 9.94
CA GLY A 54 -13.74 -0.10 10.41
C GLY A 54 -14.95 -0.63 9.67
N THR A 55 -15.94 0.23 9.36
CA THR A 55 -17.15 -0.19 8.63
C THR A 55 -17.00 -0.06 7.11
N GLN A 56 -16.41 1.03 6.62
CA GLN A 56 -16.23 1.31 5.20
C GLN A 56 -15.14 2.36 4.98
N GLU A 57 -14.26 2.14 4.00
CA GLU A 57 -13.21 3.12 3.65
C GLU A 57 -13.78 4.50 3.34
N GLY A 58 -13.21 5.53 3.97
CA GLY A 58 -13.69 6.92 3.89
C GLY A 58 -14.55 7.35 5.08
N MET A 59 -15.08 6.42 5.86
CA MET A 59 -15.87 6.75 7.07
C MET A 59 -14.96 7.09 8.25
N ALA A 60 -15.46 7.92 9.17
CA ALA A 60 -14.67 8.40 10.32
C ALA A 60 -14.40 7.33 11.40
N ASP A 61 -15.02 6.15 11.32
CA ASP A 61 -14.72 5.01 12.17
C ASP A 61 -13.53 4.16 11.69
N ILE A 62 -12.99 4.48 10.51
CA ILE A 62 -11.76 3.86 10.01
C ILE A 62 -10.58 4.30 10.87
N SER A 63 -9.92 3.32 11.46
CA SER A 63 -8.78 3.48 12.38
C SER A 63 -7.64 2.55 12.01
N VAL A 64 -6.45 2.85 12.55
CA VAL A 64 -5.24 2.05 12.34
C VAL A 64 -5.18 0.91 13.36
N TYR A 65 -4.87 -0.28 12.87
CA TYR A 65 -4.68 -1.50 13.65
C TYR A 65 -3.27 -2.05 13.48
N PHE A 66 -2.83 -2.77 14.50
CA PHE A 66 -1.50 -3.39 14.59
C PHE A 66 -1.63 -4.83 15.07
N SER A 67 -0.83 -5.73 14.50
CA SER A 67 -0.64 -7.09 14.99
C SER A 67 0.82 -7.51 14.84
N ARG A 68 1.22 -8.50 15.60
CA ARG A 68 2.59 -9.00 15.69
C ARG A 68 2.64 -10.52 15.55
N LEU A 69 3.53 -10.99 14.71
CA LEU A 69 4.04 -12.36 14.74
C LEU A 69 5.37 -12.35 15.47
N ALA A 70 5.38 -12.77 16.73
CA ALA A 70 6.61 -12.79 17.54
C ALA A 70 7.62 -13.79 16.95
N ARG A 71 8.90 -13.52 17.13
CA ARG A 71 9.96 -14.42 16.66
C ARG A 71 9.73 -15.84 17.19
N GLY A 72 9.66 -16.80 16.27
CA GLY A 72 9.44 -18.22 16.58
C GLY A 72 7.97 -18.59 16.85
N SER A 73 7.05 -17.61 16.84
CA SER A 73 5.61 -17.90 16.92
C SER A 73 5.07 -18.41 15.59
N THR A 74 4.00 -19.19 15.67
CA THR A 74 3.18 -19.62 14.54
C THR A 74 1.81 -18.96 14.54
N GLU A 75 1.63 -17.91 15.34
CA GLU A 75 0.35 -17.23 15.50
C GLU A 75 0.55 -15.72 15.62
N TRP A 76 -0.25 -14.96 14.86
CA TRP A 76 -0.37 -13.52 14.95
C TRP A 76 -1.13 -13.12 16.21
N SER A 77 -0.70 -12.07 16.87
CA SER A 77 -1.41 -11.51 18.02
C SER A 77 -2.80 -11.00 17.63
N ALA A 78 -3.69 -10.85 18.60
CA ALA A 78 -4.90 -10.07 18.44
C ALA A 78 -4.57 -8.65 17.96
N ALA A 79 -5.52 -8.05 17.23
CA ALA A 79 -5.38 -6.68 16.73
C ALA A 79 -5.41 -5.65 17.87
N GLU A 80 -4.48 -4.71 17.85
CA GLU A 80 -4.47 -3.54 18.72
C GLU A 80 -4.88 -2.30 17.90
N LYS A 81 -5.87 -1.52 18.38
CA LYS A 81 -6.30 -0.26 17.78
C LYS A 81 -5.32 0.84 18.19
N LEU A 82 -4.68 1.50 17.22
CA LEU A 82 -3.63 2.50 17.48
C LEU A 82 -4.05 3.94 17.13
N SER A 83 -5.20 4.16 16.55
CA SER A 83 -5.74 5.48 16.28
C SER A 83 -7.25 5.51 16.50
N ASP A 84 -7.82 6.69 16.74
CA ASP A 84 -9.25 6.84 17.06
C ASP A 84 -9.71 8.31 16.90
N ASP A 85 -9.70 8.83 15.67
CA ASP A 85 -10.22 10.18 15.40
C ASP A 85 -11.67 10.09 14.92
N PRO A 86 -12.66 10.56 15.72
CA PRO A 86 -14.07 10.47 15.35
C PRO A 86 -14.47 11.36 14.19
N THR A 87 -13.56 12.21 13.69
CA THR A 87 -13.82 13.17 12.61
C THR A 87 -13.12 12.83 11.29
N ARG A 88 -12.21 11.82 11.28
CA ARG A 88 -11.38 11.50 10.13
C ARG A 88 -11.34 10.01 9.84
N SER A 89 -11.27 9.68 8.56
CA SER A 89 -10.91 8.34 8.10
C SER A 89 -9.39 8.20 8.12
N GLU A 90 -8.86 7.27 8.92
CA GLU A 90 -7.44 7.06 9.15
C GLU A 90 -6.93 5.87 8.34
N GLN A 91 -6.10 6.13 7.32
CA GLN A 91 -5.81 5.19 6.24
C GLN A 91 -4.31 5.01 5.99
N ASN A 92 -3.97 3.96 5.22
CA ASN A 92 -2.62 3.69 4.70
C ASN A 92 -1.51 3.74 5.77
N PRO A 93 -1.62 3.00 6.88
CA PRO A 93 -0.56 2.97 7.88
C PRO A 93 0.71 2.33 7.32
N VAL A 94 1.85 2.87 7.76
CA VAL A 94 3.18 2.33 7.48
C VAL A 94 4.04 2.33 8.73
N LEU A 95 4.87 1.30 8.88
CA LEU A 95 5.88 1.21 9.94
C LEU A 95 7.25 1.57 9.38
N PHE A 96 8.05 2.25 10.21
CA PHE A 96 9.43 2.56 9.89
C PHE A 96 10.31 2.41 11.14
N PRO A 97 11.20 1.39 11.19
CA PRO A 97 12.21 1.27 12.22
C PRO A 97 13.32 2.29 11.94
N ALA A 98 13.37 3.35 12.74
CA ALA A 98 14.34 4.41 12.58
C ALA A 98 15.72 3.97 13.09
N PRO A 99 16.83 4.53 12.54
CA PRO A 99 18.19 4.20 12.97
C PRO A 99 18.50 4.47 14.44
N ASP A 100 17.75 5.34 15.12
CA ASP A 100 17.88 5.63 16.55
C ASP A 100 17.23 4.55 17.45
N GLY A 101 16.67 3.49 16.85
CA GLY A 101 15.98 2.39 17.53
C GLY A 101 14.51 2.67 17.83
N SER A 102 13.98 3.85 17.49
CA SER A 102 12.54 4.10 17.58
C SER A 102 11.80 3.44 16.43
N LEU A 103 10.57 2.99 16.69
CA LEU A 103 9.63 2.53 15.66
C LEU A 103 8.60 3.63 15.42
N TRP A 104 8.53 4.10 14.19
CA TRP A 104 7.53 5.07 13.76
C TRP A 104 6.34 4.33 13.17
N LEU A 105 5.15 4.68 13.61
CA LEU A 105 3.89 4.40 12.92
C LEU A 105 3.41 5.70 12.31
N MET A 106 3.22 5.71 10.98
CA MET A 106 2.72 6.87 10.24
C MET A 106 1.47 6.46 9.48
N TRP A 107 0.51 7.37 9.32
CA TRP A 107 -0.71 7.13 8.55
C TRP A 107 -1.31 8.42 8.02
N THR A 108 -2.23 8.29 7.09
CA THR A 108 -2.98 9.40 6.50
C THR A 108 -4.33 9.55 7.22
N ALA A 109 -4.78 10.77 7.47
CA ALA A 109 -6.06 11.07 8.09
C ALA A 109 -6.81 12.13 7.27
N GLN A 110 -7.97 11.77 6.70
CA GLN A 110 -8.79 12.62 5.82
C GLN A 110 -10.20 12.82 6.37
N ILE A 111 -10.87 13.89 5.96
CA ILE A 111 -12.28 14.12 6.29
C ILE A 111 -13.15 13.34 5.31
N SER A 112 -13.93 12.35 5.82
CA SER A 112 -14.83 11.54 5.01
C SER A 112 -14.15 11.00 3.73
N GLY A 113 -14.82 10.99 2.58
CA GLY A 113 -14.30 10.62 1.27
C GLY A 113 -13.43 11.67 0.57
N ASN A 114 -12.96 12.71 1.26
CA ASN A 114 -12.25 13.84 0.65
C ASN A 114 -10.74 13.72 0.83
N GLN A 115 -10.06 13.08 -0.12
CA GLN A 115 -8.61 12.86 -0.06
C GLN A 115 -7.79 14.18 -0.12
N ASP A 116 -8.34 15.24 -0.69
CA ASP A 116 -7.73 16.58 -0.72
C ASP A 116 -7.69 17.29 0.64
N THR A 117 -8.33 16.71 1.69
CA THR A 117 -8.26 17.18 3.08
C THR A 117 -7.24 16.45 3.94
N ALA A 118 -6.50 15.52 3.35
CA ALA A 118 -5.65 14.60 4.09
C ALA A 118 -4.42 15.26 4.69
N MET A 119 -4.05 14.79 5.89
CA MET A 119 -2.82 15.09 6.62
C MET A 119 -2.10 13.78 6.95
N VAL A 120 -0.81 13.86 7.29
CA VAL A 120 -0.04 12.70 7.79
C VAL A 120 0.17 12.84 9.29
N ARG A 121 -0.17 11.78 10.01
CA ARG A 121 0.02 11.63 11.46
C ARG A 121 1.09 10.59 11.75
N ARG A 122 1.64 10.64 12.99
CA ARG A 122 2.57 9.62 13.48
C ARG A 122 2.38 9.35 14.98
N ARG A 123 2.85 8.17 15.39
CA ARG A 123 3.18 7.81 16.78
C ARG A 123 4.57 7.19 16.81
N LEU A 124 5.23 7.30 17.95
CA LEU A 124 6.57 6.73 18.17
C LEU A 124 6.51 5.68 19.27
N SER A 125 7.20 4.56 19.05
CA SER A 125 7.45 3.54 20.04
C SER A 125 8.95 3.42 20.29
N ARG A 126 9.36 3.20 21.55
CA ARG A 126 10.76 2.96 21.95
C ARG A 126 11.01 1.54 22.44
N ASP A 127 10.01 0.67 22.33
CA ASP A 127 10.02 -0.71 22.84
C ASP A 127 9.54 -1.72 21.78
N ASN A 128 9.86 -1.43 20.50
CA ASN A 128 9.48 -2.26 19.35
C ASN A 128 7.96 -2.40 19.19
N GLY A 129 7.19 -1.35 19.44
CA GLY A 129 5.74 -1.33 19.24
C GLY A 129 4.95 -2.04 20.35
N ARG A 130 5.48 -2.16 21.56
CA ARG A 130 4.73 -2.64 22.73
C ARG A 130 3.97 -1.52 23.42
N SER A 131 4.50 -0.30 23.36
CA SER A 131 3.80 0.91 23.78
C SER A 131 4.04 2.03 22.79
N TRP A 132 3.10 2.98 22.73
CA TRP A 132 3.11 4.05 21.74
C TRP A 132 2.92 5.41 22.41
N GLY A 133 3.72 6.38 22.02
CA GLY A 133 3.59 7.78 22.41
C GLY A 133 2.30 8.42 21.89
N PRO A 134 2.09 9.71 22.13
CA PRO A 134 0.91 10.45 21.66
C PRO A 134 0.86 10.49 20.13
N ILE A 135 -0.34 10.78 19.60
CA ILE A 135 -0.54 11.06 18.18
C ILE A 135 -0.01 12.47 17.89
N GLU A 136 0.85 12.59 16.89
CA GLU A 136 1.41 13.86 16.42
C GLU A 136 1.05 14.08 14.95
N THR A 137 0.85 15.32 14.53
CA THR A 137 0.76 15.66 13.10
C THR A 137 2.17 15.82 12.53
N LEU A 138 2.55 14.92 11.61
CA LEU A 138 3.84 14.99 10.93
C LEU A 138 3.81 16.00 9.78
N PHE A 139 2.77 15.94 8.94
CA PHE A 139 2.52 16.91 7.87
C PHE A 139 1.06 17.35 7.93
N PRO A 140 0.78 18.64 8.17
CA PRO A 140 -0.58 19.16 8.20
C PRO A 140 -1.21 19.14 6.80
N ALA A 141 -2.53 19.12 6.77
CA ALA A 141 -3.28 19.36 5.54
C ALA A 141 -2.91 20.73 4.94
N GLN A 142 -2.80 20.80 3.63
CA GLN A 142 -2.46 22.02 2.92
C GLN A 142 -3.67 22.55 2.15
N GLN A 143 -3.67 23.87 1.88
CA GLN A 143 -4.72 24.44 1.09
C GLN A 143 -4.66 23.93 -0.36
N GLY A 144 -5.74 23.34 -0.86
CA GLY A 144 -5.87 22.89 -2.25
C GLY A 144 -5.33 21.49 -2.55
N HIS A 145 -4.77 20.78 -1.58
CA HIS A 145 -4.42 19.37 -1.74
C HIS A 145 -4.21 18.63 -0.41
N GLY A 146 -4.57 17.37 -0.41
CA GLY A 146 -4.21 16.44 0.66
C GLY A 146 -2.86 15.80 0.44
N ILE A 147 -2.18 15.44 1.53
CA ILE A 147 -0.93 14.69 1.51
C ILE A 147 -1.17 13.25 1.97
N PHE A 148 -0.72 12.30 1.19
CA PHE A 148 -0.85 10.86 1.44
C PHE A 148 0.49 10.16 1.47
N ILE A 149 0.58 9.11 2.29
CA ILE A 149 1.66 8.13 2.29
C ILE A 149 1.11 6.73 2.00
N ARG A 150 1.95 5.83 1.54
CA ARG A 150 1.64 4.39 1.40
C ARG A 150 2.87 3.51 1.60
N GLN A 151 4.06 4.07 1.43
CA GLN A 151 5.32 3.34 1.50
C GLN A 151 6.19 3.86 2.65
N PRO A 152 7.00 3.01 3.27
CA PRO A 152 7.86 3.43 4.38
C PRO A 152 8.99 4.36 3.92
N ILE A 153 9.62 5.01 4.89
CA ILE A 153 10.86 5.79 4.70
C ILE A 153 11.98 4.85 4.24
N VAL A 154 12.77 5.33 3.28
CA VAL A 154 14.03 4.71 2.86
C VAL A 154 15.18 5.52 3.44
N VAL A 155 16.08 4.85 4.18
CA VAL A 155 17.32 5.47 4.70
C VAL A 155 18.46 5.19 3.73
N LEU A 156 19.14 6.26 3.29
CA LEU A 156 20.28 6.17 2.38
C LEU A 156 21.61 6.10 3.15
N ASP A 157 22.68 5.65 2.48
CA ASP A 157 24.02 5.52 3.09
C ASP A 157 24.61 6.86 3.57
N ASN A 158 24.19 7.98 2.96
CA ASN A 158 24.58 9.32 3.39
C ASN A 158 23.78 9.81 4.61
N GLY A 159 22.88 8.99 5.15
CA GLY A 159 22.04 9.31 6.30
C GLY A 159 20.74 10.04 5.97
N ASP A 160 20.51 10.43 4.72
CA ASP A 160 19.25 11.05 4.30
C ASP A 160 18.09 10.05 4.39
N TRP A 161 16.93 10.54 4.81
CA TRP A 161 15.68 9.81 4.83
C TRP A 161 14.79 10.27 3.69
N LEU A 162 14.28 9.34 2.89
CA LEU A 162 13.36 9.59 1.79
C LEU A 162 11.99 9.04 2.13
N LEU A 163 11.00 9.90 2.29
CA LEU A 163 9.61 9.51 2.45
C LEU A 163 8.83 9.81 1.16
N PRO A 164 8.44 8.79 0.39
CA PRO A 164 7.60 9.00 -0.78
C PRO A 164 6.18 9.39 -0.33
N VAL A 165 5.68 10.47 -0.92
CA VAL A 165 4.35 11.01 -0.70
C VAL A 165 3.63 11.22 -2.03
N PHE A 166 2.31 11.36 -1.98
CA PHE A 166 1.56 11.85 -3.13
C PHE A 166 0.53 12.88 -2.68
N TYR A 167 0.23 13.81 -3.57
CA TYR A 167 -0.69 14.90 -3.35
C TYR A 167 -2.00 14.63 -4.07
N CYS A 168 -3.09 14.56 -3.31
CA CYS A 168 -4.44 14.43 -3.83
C CYS A 168 -5.02 15.82 -4.07
N ARG A 169 -5.30 16.12 -5.34
CA ARG A 169 -5.77 17.44 -5.77
C ARG A 169 -7.18 17.35 -6.31
N SER A 170 -8.00 18.34 -5.95
CA SER A 170 -9.31 18.56 -6.54
C SER A 170 -9.44 20.00 -7.06
N SER A 171 -10.29 20.21 -8.05
CA SER A 171 -10.69 21.54 -8.45
C SER A 171 -11.62 22.14 -7.38
N PRO A 172 -11.56 23.45 -7.12
CA PRO A 172 -12.45 24.09 -6.14
C PRO A 172 -13.94 23.76 -6.38
N GLY A 173 -14.65 23.33 -5.34
CA GLY A 173 -16.07 22.99 -5.40
C GLY A 173 -16.39 21.66 -6.10
N ARG A 174 -15.39 20.79 -6.36
CA ARG A 174 -15.58 19.47 -6.94
C ARG A 174 -15.06 18.38 -6.02
N LYS A 175 -15.71 17.22 -6.06
CA LYS A 175 -15.21 16.01 -5.40
C LYS A 175 -13.87 15.59 -6.00
N TRP A 176 -12.99 15.10 -5.13
CA TRP A 176 -11.77 14.46 -5.56
C TRP A 176 -12.07 13.17 -6.34
N ASN A 177 -11.40 12.97 -7.46
CA ASN A 177 -11.55 11.79 -8.31
C ASN A 177 -10.21 11.11 -8.69
N GLY A 178 -9.07 11.72 -8.34
CA GLY A 178 -7.74 11.19 -8.62
C GLY A 178 -7.11 11.64 -9.94
N ASP A 179 -7.77 12.46 -10.74
CA ASP A 179 -7.28 12.86 -12.07
C ASP A 179 -6.00 13.71 -12.02
N ASP A 180 -5.82 14.49 -10.96
CA ASP A 180 -4.75 15.48 -10.86
C ASP A 180 -3.71 15.13 -9.77
N ASP A 181 -3.74 13.89 -9.28
CA ASP A 181 -2.80 13.42 -8.26
C ASP A 181 -1.36 13.36 -8.80
N THR A 182 -0.41 13.79 -7.97
CA THR A 182 1.03 13.81 -8.30
C THR A 182 1.85 13.23 -7.17
N SER A 183 3.06 12.74 -7.48
CA SER A 183 4.01 12.22 -6.49
C SER A 183 5.16 13.18 -6.21
N ALA A 184 5.63 13.13 -4.97
CA ALA A 184 6.82 13.82 -4.50
C ALA A 184 7.59 12.94 -3.50
N VAL A 185 8.81 13.35 -3.17
CA VAL A 185 9.63 12.76 -2.12
C VAL A 185 9.95 13.82 -1.09
N LYS A 186 9.66 13.55 0.17
CA LYS A 186 10.15 14.37 1.28
C LYS A 186 11.51 13.85 1.71
N ILE A 187 12.52 14.72 1.71
CA ILE A 187 13.89 14.40 2.11
C ILE A 187 14.20 15.06 3.44
N SER A 188 14.72 14.28 4.38
CA SER A 188 15.25 14.76 5.65
C SER A 188 16.71 14.36 5.81
N SER A 189 17.58 15.30 6.11
CA SER A 189 19.00 15.07 6.44
C SER A 189 19.29 15.20 7.93
N ASP A 190 18.25 15.26 8.77
CA ASP A 190 18.34 15.46 10.22
C ASP A 190 17.47 14.50 11.04
N ALA A 191 17.33 13.25 10.54
CA ALA A 191 16.56 12.17 11.17
C ALA A 191 15.07 12.50 11.37
N GLY A 192 14.44 13.11 10.35
CA GLY A 192 13.01 13.36 10.32
C GLY A 192 12.55 14.59 11.11
N ARG A 193 13.47 15.49 11.52
CA ARG A 193 13.11 16.74 12.21
C ARG A 193 12.63 17.81 11.24
N THR A 194 13.31 17.93 10.10
CA THR A 194 12.89 18.84 9.01
C THR A 194 12.85 18.08 7.69
N TRP A 195 12.03 18.57 6.76
CA TRP A 195 11.76 17.91 5.49
C TRP A 195 11.74 18.93 4.34
N THR A 196 12.36 18.57 3.23
CA THR A 196 12.32 19.32 1.97
C THR A 196 11.57 18.52 0.93
N ASP A 197 10.71 19.16 0.17
CA ASP A 197 9.93 18.51 -0.90
C ASP A 197 10.72 18.51 -2.21
N VAL A 198 10.69 17.36 -2.88
CA VAL A 198 11.23 17.15 -4.23
C VAL A 198 10.12 16.56 -5.09
N ASP A 199 9.61 17.34 -6.03
CA ASP A 199 8.59 16.87 -6.96
C ASP A 199 9.16 15.81 -7.93
N VAL A 200 8.33 14.82 -8.28
CA VAL A 200 8.63 13.92 -9.40
C VAL A 200 8.02 14.51 -10.67
N PRO A 201 8.84 15.01 -11.62
CA PRO A 201 8.34 15.70 -12.81
C PRO A 201 7.47 14.77 -13.65
N GLY A 202 6.33 15.27 -14.17
CA GLY A 202 5.45 14.50 -15.03
C GLY A 202 4.73 13.33 -14.32
N SER A 203 4.66 13.33 -12.99
CA SER A 203 4.08 12.25 -12.20
C SER A 203 2.56 12.28 -12.08
N ARG A 204 1.85 13.12 -12.84
CA ARG A 204 0.38 13.13 -12.83
C ARG A 204 -0.18 11.71 -13.07
N GLY A 205 -1.05 11.26 -12.16
CA GLY A 205 -1.63 9.92 -12.17
C GLY A 205 -0.73 8.81 -11.61
N CYS A 206 0.55 9.08 -11.38
CA CYS A 206 1.49 8.17 -10.73
C CYS A 206 1.46 8.42 -9.22
N VAL A 207 1.02 7.44 -8.43
CA VAL A 207 0.86 7.55 -6.96
C VAL A 207 1.43 6.33 -6.25
N HIS A 208 1.44 6.32 -4.91
CA HIS A 208 1.96 5.21 -4.10
C HIS A 208 3.41 4.84 -4.46
N MET A 209 4.23 5.84 -4.77
CA MET A 209 5.65 5.67 -5.11
C MET A 209 6.33 4.76 -4.10
N CYS A 210 6.88 3.65 -4.55
CA CYS A 210 7.73 2.75 -3.76
C CYS A 210 9.17 2.91 -4.25
N ILE A 211 10.13 3.11 -3.33
CA ILE A 211 11.53 3.39 -3.67
C ILE A 211 12.41 2.28 -3.13
N GLU A 212 13.33 1.78 -3.97
CA GLU A 212 14.40 0.88 -3.55
C GLU A 212 15.74 1.35 -4.12
N ARG A 213 16.80 1.16 -3.33
CA ARG A 213 18.17 1.41 -3.77
C ARG A 213 18.71 0.16 -4.46
N LEU A 214 19.17 0.34 -5.69
CA LEU A 214 19.80 -0.71 -6.49
C LEU A 214 21.25 -0.97 -6.07
N THR A 215 21.84 -2.05 -6.58
CA THR A 215 23.23 -2.46 -6.27
C THR A 215 24.28 -1.47 -6.79
N ASP A 216 23.95 -0.72 -7.85
CA ASP A 216 24.80 0.34 -8.42
C ASP A 216 24.69 1.69 -7.66
N GLY A 217 23.87 1.72 -6.58
CA GLY A 217 23.64 2.90 -5.77
C GLY A 217 22.55 3.84 -6.28
N SER A 218 22.04 3.64 -7.50
CA SER A 218 20.90 4.40 -8.01
C SER A 218 19.61 4.03 -7.28
N LEU A 219 18.59 4.90 -7.37
CA LEU A 219 17.27 4.65 -6.84
C LEU A 219 16.33 4.28 -7.99
N LEU A 220 15.55 3.22 -7.78
CA LEU A 220 14.41 2.85 -8.62
C LEU A 220 13.14 3.16 -7.85
N ALA A 221 12.20 3.84 -8.48
CA ALA A 221 10.85 4.04 -7.99
C ALA A 221 9.84 3.34 -8.90
N LEU A 222 8.89 2.62 -8.32
CA LEU A 222 7.73 2.06 -9.01
C LEU A 222 6.45 2.72 -8.49
N PHE A 223 5.47 2.93 -9.40
CA PHE A 223 4.24 3.66 -9.10
C PHE A 223 3.01 2.86 -9.50
N ARG A 224 1.96 2.98 -8.66
CA ARG A 224 0.58 2.72 -9.06
C ARG A 224 0.15 3.78 -10.07
N SER A 225 -0.65 3.38 -11.06
CA SER A 225 -1.23 4.27 -12.05
C SER A 225 -2.72 4.51 -11.79
N ARG A 226 -3.14 5.77 -11.70
CA ARG A 226 -4.55 6.15 -11.69
C ARG A 226 -5.27 5.78 -12.98
N TRP A 227 -4.51 5.63 -14.06
CA TRP A 227 -5.02 5.29 -15.39
C TRP A 227 -5.40 3.80 -15.54
N ALA A 228 -5.03 2.96 -14.55
CA ALA A 228 -5.23 1.52 -14.58
C ALA A 228 -4.67 0.85 -15.87
N ASP A 229 -3.52 1.32 -16.30
CA ASP A 229 -2.82 0.84 -17.50
C ASP A 229 -1.58 0.00 -17.11
N ASN A 230 -0.47 0.64 -16.74
CA ASN A 230 0.79 0.00 -16.42
C ASN A 230 1.32 0.44 -15.05
N ILE A 231 2.22 -0.33 -14.46
CA ILE A 231 3.12 0.15 -13.43
C ILE A 231 4.09 1.13 -14.11
N TYR A 232 4.28 2.31 -13.51
CA TYR A 232 5.26 3.29 -13.99
C TYR A 232 6.54 3.19 -13.18
N GLN A 233 7.66 3.62 -13.77
CA GLN A 233 8.97 3.69 -13.11
C GLN A 233 9.63 5.04 -13.29
N SER A 234 10.41 5.44 -12.30
CA SER A 234 11.30 6.62 -12.33
C SER A 234 12.63 6.25 -11.67
N ARG A 235 13.69 6.99 -11.98
CA ARG A 235 15.03 6.77 -11.43
C ARG A 235 15.64 8.08 -10.91
N SER A 236 16.50 7.92 -9.89
CA SER A 236 17.35 8.98 -9.38
C SER A 236 18.78 8.47 -9.19
N THR A 237 19.77 9.31 -9.50
CA THR A 237 21.21 9.00 -9.32
C THR A 237 21.89 9.97 -8.37
N ASP A 238 21.14 10.85 -7.72
CA ASP A 238 21.62 11.94 -6.85
C ASP A 238 20.96 11.92 -5.46
N HIS A 239 20.75 10.72 -4.92
CA HIS A 239 20.12 10.50 -3.60
C HIS A 239 18.68 11.04 -3.51
N GLY A 240 17.91 10.95 -4.60
CA GLY A 240 16.52 11.36 -4.64
C GLY A 240 16.29 12.87 -4.82
N ARG A 241 17.32 13.66 -5.08
CA ARG A 241 17.20 15.11 -5.26
C ARG A 241 16.61 15.49 -6.61
N THR A 242 16.80 14.63 -7.61
CA THR A 242 16.10 14.74 -8.90
C THR A 242 15.62 13.36 -9.35
N TRP A 243 14.52 13.33 -10.10
CA TRP A 243 13.89 12.12 -10.61
C TRP A 243 13.60 12.25 -12.10
N SER A 244 13.75 11.18 -12.85
CA SER A 244 13.26 11.15 -14.23
C SER A 244 11.73 11.22 -14.26
N ALA A 245 11.15 11.74 -15.34
CA ALA A 245 9.71 11.62 -15.55
C ALA A 245 9.31 10.14 -15.59
N PRO A 246 8.19 9.73 -14.94
CA PRO A 246 7.75 8.35 -14.93
C PRO A 246 7.46 7.82 -16.34
N THR A 247 7.95 6.60 -16.61
CA THR A 247 7.69 5.86 -17.86
C THR A 247 6.98 4.55 -17.56
N ALA A 248 6.06 4.13 -18.45
CA ALA A 248 5.36 2.87 -18.31
C ALA A 248 6.33 1.68 -18.39
N THR A 249 6.17 0.68 -17.53
CA THR A 249 6.83 -0.60 -17.62
C THR A 249 6.00 -1.57 -18.47
N VAL A 250 6.48 -2.81 -18.64
CA VAL A 250 5.72 -3.89 -19.28
C VAL A 250 4.67 -4.53 -18.36
N LEU A 251 4.69 -4.20 -17.06
CA LEU A 251 3.78 -4.78 -16.08
C LEU A 251 2.48 -3.96 -16.04
N PRO A 252 1.30 -4.62 -16.02
CA PRO A 252 0.02 -3.93 -15.89
C PRO A 252 -0.19 -3.36 -14.49
N ASN A 253 -1.11 -2.40 -14.37
CA ASN A 253 -1.65 -1.92 -13.11
C ASN A 253 -3.14 -1.62 -13.26
N ASN A 254 -3.91 -1.92 -12.25
CA ASN A 254 -5.37 -1.80 -12.20
C ASN A 254 -5.84 -0.67 -11.27
N ASN A 255 -5.03 0.37 -11.09
CA ASN A 255 -5.26 1.42 -10.10
C ASN A 255 -5.38 0.85 -8.66
N SER A 256 -4.56 -0.17 -8.35
CA SER A 256 -4.33 -0.68 -6.98
C SER A 256 -2.87 -0.47 -6.58
N SER A 257 -2.63 -0.41 -5.27
CA SER A 257 -1.28 -0.28 -4.72
C SER A 257 -0.40 -1.47 -5.08
N ILE A 258 0.88 -1.21 -5.14
CA ILE A 258 1.95 -2.19 -5.33
C ILE A 258 2.98 -2.02 -4.22
N GLN A 259 3.80 -3.03 -3.96
CA GLN A 259 5.04 -2.85 -3.19
C GLN A 259 6.12 -3.77 -3.74
N PHE A 260 7.34 -3.26 -3.86
CA PHE A 260 8.52 -4.06 -4.15
C PHE A 260 9.59 -3.84 -3.10
N THR A 261 10.55 -4.77 -3.05
CA THR A 261 11.69 -4.70 -2.15
C THR A 261 12.91 -5.31 -2.81
N ARG A 262 14.09 -4.81 -2.48
CA ARG A 262 15.36 -5.42 -2.88
C ARG A 262 15.71 -6.55 -1.92
N LEU A 263 15.98 -7.73 -2.46
CA LEU A 263 16.40 -8.92 -1.74
C LEU A 263 17.90 -8.86 -1.39
N ALA A 264 18.31 -9.68 -0.43
CA ALA A 264 19.70 -9.75 0.02
C ALA A 264 20.70 -10.10 -1.09
N ASN A 265 20.27 -10.86 -2.10
CA ASN A 265 21.07 -11.21 -3.28
C ASN A 265 21.07 -10.12 -4.38
N GLY A 266 20.40 -9.00 -4.16
CA GLY A 266 20.27 -7.88 -5.11
C GLY A 266 19.13 -8.00 -6.10
N HIS A 267 18.39 -9.11 -6.14
CA HIS A 267 17.16 -9.23 -6.93
C HIS A 267 16.07 -8.31 -6.39
N LEU A 268 15.06 -8.03 -7.20
CA LEU A 268 13.86 -7.29 -6.79
C LEU A 268 12.68 -8.25 -6.73
N ALA A 269 11.89 -8.15 -5.66
CA ALA A 269 10.63 -8.85 -5.49
C ALA A 269 9.48 -7.83 -5.46
N LEU A 270 8.51 -7.95 -6.35
CA LEU A 270 7.36 -7.07 -6.50
C LEU A 270 6.07 -7.86 -6.28
N VAL A 271 5.15 -7.33 -5.48
CA VAL A 271 3.79 -7.86 -5.35
C VAL A 271 2.79 -6.83 -5.86
N PHE A 272 1.91 -7.27 -6.75
CA PHE A 272 0.96 -6.44 -7.46
C PHE A 272 -0.22 -7.26 -8.01
N ASN A 273 -1.23 -6.62 -8.57
CA ASN A 273 -2.24 -7.32 -9.37
C ASN A 273 -1.79 -7.35 -10.85
N ASP A 274 -1.69 -8.55 -11.41
CA ASP A 274 -1.35 -8.75 -12.83
C ASP A 274 -2.60 -8.57 -13.71
N SER A 275 -3.17 -7.38 -13.66
CA SER A 275 -4.40 -6.96 -14.36
C SER A 275 -4.42 -5.45 -14.59
N SER A 276 -5.27 -4.99 -15.49
CA SER A 276 -5.43 -3.58 -15.87
C SER A 276 -6.90 -3.24 -16.17
N ALA A 277 -7.16 -2.01 -16.62
CA ALA A 277 -8.48 -1.61 -17.10
C ALA A 277 -8.93 -2.38 -18.36
N ALA A 278 -8.01 -3.05 -19.07
CA ALA A 278 -8.34 -3.83 -20.25
C ALA A 278 -9.25 -5.04 -19.93
N GLU A 279 -9.18 -5.56 -18.69
CA GLU A 279 -10.03 -6.65 -18.21
C GLU A 279 -11.34 -6.17 -17.57
N ALA A 280 -11.57 -4.85 -17.48
CA ALA A 280 -12.74 -4.30 -16.83
C ALA A 280 -13.96 -4.34 -17.75
N THR A 281 -15.07 -4.89 -17.26
CA THR A 281 -16.38 -4.87 -17.93
C THR A 281 -17.26 -3.72 -17.44
N GLU A 282 -16.94 -3.14 -16.29
CA GLU A 282 -17.66 -2.07 -15.63
C GLU A 282 -16.68 -1.02 -15.09
N ARG A 283 -17.17 0.18 -14.78
CA ARG A 283 -16.35 1.27 -14.24
C ARG A 283 -17.11 2.03 -13.16
N ARG A 284 -16.41 2.36 -12.07
CA ARG A 284 -16.88 3.32 -11.06
C ARG A 284 -16.49 4.75 -11.43
N LEU A 285 -17.26 5.72 -10.94
CA LEU A 285 -16.97 7.15 -11.15
C LEU A 285 -15.82 7.63 -10.27
N SER A 286 -15.75 7.12 -9.02
CA SER A 286 -14.65 7.40 -8.10
C SER A 286 -14.48 6.25 -7.09
N LEU A 287 -13.48 6.39 -6.20
CA LEU A 287 -13.30 5.47 -5.07
C LEU A 287 -14.43 5.61 -4.01
N TYR A 288 -15.05 6.77 -3.91
CA TYR A 288 -16.01 7.14 -2.88
C TYR A 288 -17.39 7.52 -3.44
N ASP A 289 -17.76 6.97 -4.58
CA ASP A 289 -19.08 7.21 -5.19
C ASP A 289 -20.27 6.71 -4.35
N GLU A 290 -20.01 5.84 -3.36
CA GLU A 290 -20.99 5.34 -2.39
C GLU A 290 -21.14 6.25 -1.14
N ILE A 291 -20.29 7.29 -0.98
CA ILE A 291 -20.33 8.19 0.16
C ILE A 291 -21.03 9.48 -0.24
N GLU A 292 -22.14 9.77 0.43
CA GLU A 292 -22.84 11.05 0.32
C GLU A 292 -22.08 12.14 1.06
N ASP A 293 -21.90 13.29 0.44
CA ASP A 293 -21.36 14.52 1.03
C ASP A 293 -22.05 15.76 0.42
N ASP A 294 -21.73 16.95 0.93
CA ASP A 294 -22.33 18.22 0.50
C ASP A 294 -21.82 18.72 -0.88
N LEU A 295 -20.87 18.01 -1.50
CA LEU A 295 -20.33 18.38 -2.81
C LEU A 295 -21.17 17.81 -3.96
N PRO A 296 -21.25 18.51 -5.12
CA PRO A 296 -21.94 17.98 -6.29
C PRO A 296 -21.42 16.60 -6.69
N PRO A 297 -22.31 15.65 -7.02
CA PRO A 297 -21.90 14.33 -7.45
C PRO A 297 -21.06 14.40 -8.74
N LEU A 298 -20.19 13.42 -8.93
CA LEU A 298 -19.44 13.24 -10.19
C LEU A 298 -20.40 12.82 -11.29
N VAL A 299 -20.31 13.47 -12.46
CA VAL A 299 -21.15 13.17 -13.61
C VAL A 299 -20.32 12.46 -14.68
N ALA A 300 -20.81 11.32 -15.16
CA ALA A 300 -20.09 10.41 -16.08
C ALA A 300 -19.70 11.05 -17.44
N GLY A 301 -20.13 12.21 -17.81
CA GLY A 301 -19.74 12.90 -19.04
C GLY A 301 -18.68 13.99 -18.85
N GLU A 302 -18.49 14.50 -17.66
CA GLU A 302 -17.57 15.61 -17.39
C GLU A 302 -16.09 15.17 -17.37
N ALA A 303 -15.82 13.93 -16.99
CA ALA A 303 -14.47 13.36 -17.01
C ALA A 303 -13.92 13.19 -18.44
N MET A 304 -14.79 12.98 -19.43
CA MET A 304 -14.41 12.83 -20.83
C MET A 304 -14.20 14.16 -21.58
N ALA A 305 -14.68 15.27 -21.02
CA ALA A 305 -14.57 16.60 -21.63
C ALA A 305 -13.23 17.30 -21.37
N ARG A 306 -12.36 16.75 -20.50
CA ARG A 306 -11.01 17.28 -20.27
C ARG A 306 -10.03 16.64 -21.25
N GLU A 307 -9.23 17.44 -21.93
CA GLU A 307 -8.07 16.96 -22.69
C GLU A 307 -7.12 16.21 -21.71
N GLY A 308 -7.01 14.88 -21.86
CA GLY A 308 -6.09 14.07 -21.09
C GLY A 308 -6.70 12.80 -20.50
N ARG A 309 -5.84 12.03 -19.84
CA ARG A 309 -6.20 10.79 -19.15
C ARG A 309 -6.95 11.07 -17.86
N THR A 310 -7.95 10.24 -17.54
CA THR A 310 -8.73 10.28 -16.29
C THR A 310 -8.47 9.04 -15.46
N ALA A 311 -8.61 9.15 -14.13
CA ALA A 311 -8.49 8.02 -13.23
C ALA A 311 -9.55 6.95 -13.56
N PHE A 312 -9.14 5.69 -13.62
CA PHE A 312 -10.02 4.55 -13.85
C PHE A 312 -10.26 3.79 -12.54
N TRP A 313 -11.49 3.70 -12.11
CA TRP A 313 -11.92 2.99 -10.93
C TRP A 313 -12.75 1.75 -11.29
N GLY A 314 -12.64 0.67 -10.48
CA GLY A 314 -13.40 -0.56 -10.70
C GLY A 314 -12.70 -1.60 -11.58
N ALA A 315 -11.47 -1.36 -12.06
CA ALA A 315 -10.69 -2.42 -12.72
C ALA A 315 -10.51 -3.62 -11.77
N PRO A 316 -10.65 -4.88 -12.25
CA PRO A 316 -10.54 -6.07 -11.41
C PRO A 316 -9.23 -6.11 -10.63
N ARG A 317 -9.31 -6.41 -9.32
CA ARG A 317 -8.14 -6.47 -8.43
C ARG A 317 -7.78 -7.91 -8.10
N ALA A 318 -7.40 -8.65 -9.11
CA ALA A 318 -6.84 -10.01 -9.07
C ALA A 318 -6.12 -10.31 -10.40
N PRO A 319 -5.26 -11.36 -10.47
CA PRO A 319 -4.70 -12.10 -9.34
C PRO A 319 -3.76 -11.26 -8.48
N MET A 320 -3.44 -11.71 -7.25
CA MET A 320 -2.30 -11.21 -6.50
C MET A 320 -1.06 -11.98 -6.95
N THR A 321 -0.08 -11.28 -7.49
CA THR A 321 1.09 -11.86 -8.17
C THR A 321 2.38 -11.41 -7.51
N LEU A 322 3.30 -12.36 -7.27
CA LEU A 322 4.69 -12.11 -6.93
C LEU A 322 5.53 -12.17 -8.21
N ALA A 323 6.33 -11.15 -8.45
CA ALA A 323 7.27 -11.09 -9.56
C ALA A 323 8.70 -10.87 -9.05
N ILE A 324 9.66 -11.59 -9.65
CA ILE A 324 11.10 -11.49 -9.36
C ILE A 324 11.85 -10.97 -10.57
N SER A 325 12.72 -9.99 -10.34
CA SER A 325 13.65 -9.46 -11.33
C SER A 325 15.09 -9.61 -10.85
N SER A 326 15.96 -10.18 -11.69
CA SER A 326 17.40 -10.28 -11.45
C SER A 326 18.22 -9.23 -12.21
N ASP A 327 17.58 -8.37 -12.98
CA ASP A 327 18.21 -7.43 -13.92
C ASP A 327 17.89 -5.96 -13.64
N GLY A 328 17.52 -5.64 -12.38
CA GLY A 328 17.21 -4.27 -11.94
C GLY A 328 15.86 -3.74 -12.44
N GLY A 329 14.89 -4.62 -12.60
CA GLY A 329 13.51 -4.29 -12.97
C GLY A 329 13.23 -4.20 -14.46
N ARG A 330 14.13 -4.72 -15.32
CA ARG A 330 13.94 -4.74 -16.79
C ARG A 330 13.04 -5.88 -17.24
N SER A 331 13.23 -7.06 -16.63
CA SER A 331 12.39 -8.24 -16.87
C SER A 331 11.93 -8.86 -15.56
N TRP A 332 10.81 -9.60 -15.60
CA TRP A 332 10.16 -10.15 -14.43
C TRP A 332 9.62 -11.56 -14.68
N SER A 333 10.00 -12.52 -13.85
CA SER A 333 9.32 -13.81 -13.74
C SER A 333 8.16 -13.70 -12.75
N LYS A 334 7.00 -14.26 -13.08
CA LYS A 334 5.75 -14.07 -12.31
C LYS A 334 5.19 -15.39 -11.80
N ARG A 335 4.64 -15.38 -10.58
CA ARG A 335 3.83 -16.45 -10.02
C ARG A 335 2.67 -15.89 -9.20
N ASN A 336 1.46 -16.43 -9.41
CA ASN A 336 0.29 -16.02 -8.64
C ASN A 336 0.39 -16.52 -7.19
N VAL A 337 0.24 -15.59 -6.25
CA VAL A 337 0.11 -15.85 -4.82
C VAL A 337 -1.32 -16.22 -4.48
N GLU A 338 -2.28 -15.55 -5.13
CA GLU A 338 -3.70 -15.79 -4.95
C GLU A 338 -4.44 -15.50 -6.26
N ILE A 339 -5.44 -16.31 -6.59
CA ILE A 339 -6.29 -16.14 -7.77
C ILE A 339 -7.71 -15.71 -7.36
N GLY A 340 -8.44 -15.09 -8.28
CA GLY A 340 -9.82 -14.64 -8.06
C GLY A 340 -10.31 -13.81 -9.24
N ASP A 341 -11.55 -13.38 -9.22
CA ASP A 341 -12.13 -12.49 -10.23
C ASP A 341 -11.89 -10.99 -9.94
N GLY A 342 -11.46 -10.69 -8.71
CA GLY A 342 -11.06 -9.32 -8.33
C GLY A 342 -12.19 -8.28 -8.33
N TYR A 343 -13.47 -8.71 -8.25
CA TYR A 343 -14.60 -7.80 -8.24
C TYR A 343 -14.48 -6.74 -7.15
N CYS A 344 -14.49 -5.45 -7.54
CA CYS A 344 -14.26 -4.31 -6.65
C CYS A 344 -15.14 -3.10 -6.98
N MET A 345 -16.39 -3.34 -7.42
CA MET A 345 -17.35 -2.27 -7.75
C MET A 345 -17.97 -1.61 -6.52
N THR A 346 -17.67 -2.08 -5.31
CA THR A 346 -18.12 -1.50 -4.04
C THR A 346 -17.01 -1.46 -3.02
N ASN A 347 -17.04 -0.48 -2.11
CA ASN A 347 -16.21 -0.45 -0.90
C ASN A 347 -16.95 -1.03 0.32
N SER A 348 -18.24 -1.34 0.20
CA SER A 348 -19.00 -1.96 1.27
C SER A 348 -18.51 -3.39 1.52
N SER A 349 -18.24 -3.71 2.79
CA SER A 349 -17.92 -5.07 3.21
C SER A 349 -19.10 -5.79 3.86
N ARG A 350 -20.21 -5.07 4.07
CA ARG A 350 -21.43 -5.62 4.72
C ARG A 350 -22.21 -6.53 3.79
N ASP A 351 -22.29 -6.20 2.51
CA ASP A 351 -22.96 -7.02 1.49
C ASP A 351 -22.10 -8.21 1.02
N GLN A 352 -20.82 -8.23 1.39
CA GLN A 352 -19.84 -9.27 1.07
C GLN A 352 -19.65 -9.54 -0.42
N THR A 353 -19.98 -8.60 -1.29
CA THR A 353 -19.84 -8.74 -2.74
C THR A 353 -18.42 -8.44 -3.24
N ASN A 354 -17.65 -7.60 -2.53
CA ASN A 354 -16.27 -7.28 -2.86
C ASN A 354 -15.37 -8.53 -2.75
N ARG A 355 -14.63 -8.84 -3.82
CA ARG A 355 -13.69 -9.97 -3.91
C ARG A 355 -12.29 -9.53 -4.36
N GLU A 356 -11.94 -8.26 -4.10
CA GLU A 356 -10.62 -7.74 -4.43
C GLU A 356 -9.51 -8.42 -3.62
N LEU A 357 -8.36 -8.57 -4.27
CA LEU A 357 -7.07 -8.87 -3.67
C LEU A 357 -6.20 -7.63 -3.90
N SER A 358 -5.87 -6.85 -2.87
CA SER A 358 -5.31 -5.54 -3.13
C SER A 358 -4.35 -5.05 -2.05
N TYR A 359 -3.65 -3.95 -2.35
CA TYR A 359 -2.79 -3.24 -1.42
C TYR A 359 -1.79 -4.15 -0.71
N PRO A 360 -0.93 -4.84 -1.48
CA PRO A 360 0.07 -5.73 -0.93
C PRO A 360 1.18 -4.99 -0.19
N SER A 361 1.81 -5.76 0.70
CA SER A 361 3.10 -5.44 1.29
C SER A 361 4.01 -6.65 1.17
N ILE A 362 5.29 -6.44 0.89
CA ILE A 362 6.31 -7.48 0.83
C ILE A 362 7.57 -7.07 1.58
N LYS A 363 8.11 -7.99 2.36
CA LYS A 363 9.41 -7.87 3.04
C LYS A 363 10.17 -9.19 3.00
N GLN A 364 11.49 -9.12 2.91
CA GLN A 364 12.35 -10.27 3.17
C GLN A 364 12.81 -10.22 4.62
N ALA A 365 12.67 -11.33 5.34
CA ALA A 365 13.24 -11.48 6.67
C ALA A 365 14.69 -11.99 6.62
N ALA A 366 15.38 -11.95 7.78
CA ALA A 366 16.77 -12.36 7.90
C ALA A 366 17.01 -13.85 7.55
N ASP A 367 15.98 -14.69 7.64
CA ASP A 367 16.02 -16.11 7.24
C ASP A 367 15.86 -16.32 5.72
N GLY A 368 15.75 -15.24 4.94
CA GLY A 368 15.55 -15.26 3.49
C GLY A 368 14.09 -15.46 3.06
N GLY A 369 13.17 -15.70 4.01
CA GLY A 369 11.75 -15.83 3.73
C GLY A 369 11.15 -14.54 3.19
N LEU A 370 10.25 -14.66 2.22
CA LEU A 370 9.44 -13.56 1.70
C LEU A 370 8.11 -13.56 2.43
N HIS A 371 7.83 -12.46 3.10
CA HIS A 371 6.61 -12.22 3.83
C HIS A 371 5.74 -11.27 3.04
N ILE A 372 4.52 -11.69 2.71
CA ILE A 372 3.56 -10.96 1.90
C ILE A 372 2.29 -10.80 2.73
N ALA A 373 1.69 -9.61 2.74
CA ALA A 373 0.36 -9.41 3.29
C ALA A 373 -0.46 -8.54 2.33
N PHE A 374 -1.75 -8.81 2.22
CA PHE A 374 -2.64 -8.06 1.34
C PHE A 374 -4.09 -8.11 1.84
N THR A 375 -4.88 -7.16 1.36
CA THR A 375 -6.32 -7.14 1.56
C THR A 375 -6.96 -8.31 0.86
N PHE A 376 -7.72 -9.10 1.60
CA PHE A 376 -8.51 -10.21 1.08
C PHE A 376 -10.00 -9.88 1.19
N HIS A 377 -10.63 -9.62 0.03
CA HIS A 377 -12.06 -9.30 -0.11
C HIS A 377 -12.54 -8.13 0.78
N ARG A 378 -11.65 -7.23 1.16
CA ARG A 378 -11.85 -6.18 2.16
C ARG A 378 -12.29 -6.66 3.55
N ARG A 379 -12.43 -7.94 3.77
CA ARG A 379 -12.88 -8.55 5.03
C ARG A 379 -11.75 -8.94 5.96
N ALA A 380 -10.59 -9.27 5.41
CA ALA A 380 -9.44 -9.71 6.19
C ALA A 380 -8.13 -9.22 5.58
N ILE A 381 -7.06 -9.26 6.37
CA ILE A 381 -5.68 -9.21 5.89
C ILE A 381 -5.16 -10.64 5.80
N LYS A 382 -4.84 -11.08 4.58
CA LYS A 382 -4.18 -12.36 4.36
C LYS A 382 -2.67 -12.19 4.39
N TYR A 383 -2.02 -13.02 5.17
CA TYR A 383 -0.56 -13.14 5.23
C TYR A 383 -0.12 -14.43 4.54
N VAL A 384 0.96 -14.35 3.77
CA VAL A 384 1.57 -15.47 3.06
C VAL A 384 3.08 -15.42 3.26
N ARG A 385 3.69 -16.57 3.58
CA ARG A 385 5.14 -16.75 3.63
C ARG A 385 5.55 -17.74 2.56
N VAL A 386 6.53 -17.34 1.74
CA VAL A 386 7.14 -18.17 0.68
C VAL A 386 8.65 -17.91 0.63
N THR A 387 9.35 -18.57 -0.30
CA THR A 387 10.76 -18.30 -0.60
C THR A 387 10.92 -17.68 -1.98
N GLU A 388 12.08 -17.09 -2.29
CA GLU A 388 12.37 -16.62 -3.64
C GLU A 388 12.35 -17.80 -4.66
N ALA A 389 12.87 -18.95 -4.26
CA ALA A 389 12.82 -20.16 -5.08
C ALA A 389 11.38 -20.64 -5.39
N TRP A 390 10.44 -20.38 -4.48
CA TRP A 390 9.02 -20.62 -4.72
C TRP A 390 8.52 -19.77 -5.90
N ALA A 391 8.89 -18.49 -5.95
CA ALA A 391 8.46 -17.59 -7.01
C ALA A 391 9.02 -17.98 -8.40
N GLY A 392 10.21 -18.57 -8.45
CA GLY A 392 10.85 -19.00 -9.70
C GLY A 392 10.35 -20.34 -10.27
N ARG A 393 9.54 -21.10 -9.51
CA ARG A 393 8.97 -22.37 -10.00
C ARG A 393 7.75 -22.11 -10.87
N ALA A 394 7.65 -22.80 -12.00
CA ALA A 394 6.44 -22.80 -12.81
C ALA A 394 5.23 -23.20 -11.94
N ALA A 395 4.07 -22.55 -12.12
CA ALA A 395 2.83 -23.00 -11.49
C ALA A 395 2.62 -24.47 -11.89
N THR A 396 2.50 -25.37 -10.92
CA THR A 396 1.94 -26.72 -11.17
C THR A 396 0.49 -26.53 -11.54
N GLU A 397 0.12 -26.94 -12.77
CA GLU A 397 -1.26 -26.95 -13.27
C GLU A 397 -2.20 -27.73 -12.38
#